data_c30546a8b3179bf8e6aff2b776205c4f
#
_entry.id   c30546a8b3179bf8e6aff2b776205c4f
#
_cell.length_a   1.000
_cell.length_b   1.000
_cell.length_c   1.000
_cell.angle_alpha   90.00
_cell.angle_beta   90.00
_cell.angle_gamma   90.00
#
_symmetry.space_group_name_H-M   'P 1'
#
loop_
_entity.id
_entity.type
_entity.pdbx_description
1 polymer ?
#
loop_
_entity_poly.entity_id
_entity_poly.type
_entity_poly.pdbx_seq_one_letter_code
_entity_poly.pdbx_strand_id
1 'polypeptide(L)'
;MKQHRIIASLPQKATGETIFAYDTETQGLDATQVLIVCCENVSTGEQSTFLDASEFRAYLEGNAPCVAYAHNGSAFDVFGIISKDELYAAPKIASGTKVFEYEVNGVKYRDTKHLLPLRLSQVARSVSMEKGETPQEYIDGTVTEITQEAIDYCLL
;
A
#
# COMPACT_ATOMS: atom_id res chain seq x y z
N MET A 1 37.07 -2.02 6.20
CA MET A 1 35.61 -1.95 6.35
C MET A 1 35.13 -0.57 5.89
N LYS A 2 34.44 -0.46 4.76
CA LYS A 2 33.84 0.81 4.31
C LYS A 2 32.54 0.99 5.06
N GLN A 3 32.45 1.96 5.95
CA GLN A 3 31.22 2.39 6.56
C GLN A 3 30.32 2.94 5.44
N HIS A 4 29.25 2.24 5.12
CA HIS A 4 28.18 2.81 4.33
C HIS A 4 27.51 3.90 5.19
N ARG A 5 27.72 5.16 4.83
CA ARG A 5 26.90 6.26 5.36
C ARG A 5 25.48 6.01 4.91
N ILE A 6 24.63 5.60 5.85
CA ILE A 6 23.18 5.76 5.70
C ILE A 6 22.99 7.25 5.45
N ILE A 7 22.43 7.61 4.32
CA ILE A 7 22.00 8.98 4.06
C ILE A 7 20.87 9.24 5.04
N ALA A 8 21.23 9.77 6.20
CA ALA A 8 20.26 10.22 7.17
C ALA A 8 19.40 11.28 6.48
N SER A 9 18.12 10.97 6.33
CA SER A 9 17.01 11.87 5.97
C SER A 9 17.38 12.93 4.93
N LEU A 10 17.01 12.69 3.68
CA LEU A 10 16.68 13.83 2.81
C LEU A 10 15.76 14.75 3.62
N PRO A 11 16.02 16.06 3.69
CA PRO A 11 15.10 16.96 4.35
C PRO A 11 13.77 16.81 3.65
N GLN A 12 12.80 16.19 4.33
CA GLN A 12 11.43 16.19 3.89
C GLN A 12 11.03 17.65 3.86
N LYS A 13 10.89 18.19 2.67
CA LYS A 13 10.12 19.39 2.49
C LYS A 13 8.71 18.97 2.90
N ALA A 14 8.34 19.25 4.14
CA ALA A 14 7.03 18.91 4.64
C ALA A 14 6.01 19.57 3.71
N THR A 15 5.38 18.80 2.85
CA THR A 15 4.33 19.26 1.95
C THR A 15 3.05 19.58 2.73
N GLY A 16 3.04 19.31 4.04
CA GLY A 16 1.86 19.41 4.90
C GLY A 16 0.87 18.26 4.69
N GLU A 17 1.12 17.36 3.74
CA GLU A 17 0.27 16.19 3.49
C GLU A 17 0.73 15.03 4.39
N THR A 18 -0.20 14.36 5.05
CA THR A 18 0.06 13.11 5.78
C THR A 18 0.37 12.00 4.78
N ILE A 19 1.38 11.18 5.07
CA ILE A 19 1.81 10.06 4.22
C ILE A 19 1.48 8.75 4.92
N PHE A 20 0.78 7.87 4.21
CA PHE A 20 0.48 6.52 4.61
C PHE A 20 1.17 5.52 3.68
N ALA A 21 1.68 4.42 4.24
CA ALA A 21 2.03 3.21 3.50
C ALA A 21 0.95 2.17 3.78
N TYR A 22 0.51 1.41 2.78
CA TYR A 22 -0.48 0.36 2.99
C TYR A 22 -0.21 -0.86 2.09
N ASP A 23 -0.71 -2.01 2.54
CA ASP A 23 -0.73 -3.27 1.80
C ASP A 23 -2.09 -3.95 2.00
N THR A 24 -2.50 -4.80 1.06
CA THR A 24 -3.77 -5.52 1.13
C THR A 24 -3.56 -7.02 0.98
N GLU A 25 -4.28 -7.80 1.79
CA GLU A 25 -4.43 -9.23 1.59
C GLU A 25 -5.82 -9.55 1.05
N THR A 26 -5.87 -10.39 0.03
CA THR A 26 -7.10 -10.66 -0.73
C THR A 26 -7.45 -12.14 -0.74
N GLN A 27 -8.70 -12.45 -1.06
CA GLN A 27 -9.16 -13.81 -1.31
C GLN A 27 -8.66 -14.27 -2.68
N GLY A 28 -7.54 -14.97 -2.71
CA GLY A 28 -6.85 -15.33 -3.95
C GLY A 28 -6.24 -14.10 -4.64
N LEU A 29 -6.10 -14.20 -5.96
CA LEU A 29 -5.53 -13.13 -6.78
C LEU A 29 -6.57 -12.12 -7.28
N ASP A 30 -7.77 -12.13 -6.71
CA ASP A 30 -8.81 -11.16 -7.02
C ASP A 30 -8.69 -9.94 -6.11
N ALA A 31 -8.12 -8.88 -6.65
CA ALA A 31 -7.92 -7.61 -5.94
C ALA A 31 -9.24 -6.96 -5.43
N THR A 32 -10.41 -7.43 -5.85
CA THR A 32 -11.70 -6.86 -5.42
C THR A 32 -12.22 -7.47 -4.12
N GLN A 33 -11.67 -8.61 -3.69
CA GLN A 33 -12.04 -9.29 -2.44
C GLN A 33 -10.96 -9.08 -1.37
N VAL A 34 -10.88 -7.87 -0.86
CA VAL A 34 -9.95 -7.53 0.23
C VAL A 34 -10.41 -8.13 1.54
N LEU A 35 -9.50 -8.81 2.24
CA LEU A 35 -9.70 -9.42 3.55
C LEU A 35 -9.07 -8.60 4.67
N ILE A 36 -7.89 -8.04 4.40
CA ILE A 36 -7.12 -7.25 5.36
C ILE A 36 -6.53 -6.06 4.62
N VAL A 37 -6.56 -4.90 5.25
CA VAL A 37 -5.72 -3.76 4.86
C VAL A 37 -4.88 -3.38 6.06
N CYS A 38 -3.57 -3.39 5.91
CA CYS A 38 -2.65 -2.87 6.90
C CYS A 38 -2.08 -1.54 6.43
N CYS A 39 -1.96 -0.61 7.35
CA CYS A 39 -1.58 0.77 7.04
C CYS A 39 -0.66 1.31 8.13
N GLU A 40 0.34 2.06 7.73
CA GLU A 40 1.23 2.81 8.63
C GLU A 40 1.21 4.30 8.27
N ASN A 41 1.02 5.14 9.26
CA ASN A 41 1.31 6.57 9.13
C ASN A 41 2.83 6.75 9.19
N VAL A 42 3.46 7.04 8.06
CA VAL A 42 4.92 7.11 7.91
C VAL A 42 5.56 8.18 8.82
N SER A 43 4.81 9.21 9.19
CA SER A 43 5.32 10.30 10.02
C SER A 43 5.34 9.95 11.51
N THR A 44 4.36 9.17 11.97
CA THR A 44 4.21 8.82 13.41
C THR A 44 4.65 7.39 13.71
N GLY A 45 4.72 6.51 12.71
CA GLY A 45 4.93 5.08 12.88
C GLY A 45 3.70 4.35 13.43
N GLU A 46 2.54 5.02 13.49
CA GLU A 46 1.29 4.41 13.94
C GLU A 46 0.79 3.42 12.90
N GLN A 47 0.56 2.17 13.33
CA GLN A 47 0.03 1.10 12.50
C GLN A 47 -1.45 0.86 12.79
N SER A 48 -2.21 0.61 11.74
CA SER A 48 -3.64 0.32 11.81
C SER A 48 -3.99 -0.83 10.88
N THR A 49 -4.93 -1.67 11.31
CA THR A 49 -5.42 -2.81 10.53
C THR A 49 -6.93 -2.69 10.36
N PHE A 50 -7.40 -2.94 9.15
CA PHE A 50 -8.81 -2.88 8.78
C PHE A 50 -9.21 -4.21 8.15
N LEU A 51 -10.34 -4.75 8.57
CA LEU A 51 -10.95 -5.96 7.99
C LEU A 51 -12.03 -5.63 6.94
N ASP A 52 -12.21 -4.35 6.68
CA ASP A 52 -13.13 -3.82 5.68
C ASP A 52 -12.44 -2.68 4.92
N ALA A 53 -12.34 -2.83 3.61
CA ALA A 53 -11.72 -1.83 2.73
C ALA A 53 -12.46 -0.47 2.77
N SER A 54 -13.77 -0.47 3.04
CA SER A 54 -14.54 0.77 3.17
C SER A 54 -14.20 1.55 4.45
N GLU A 55 -13.89 0.87 5.55
CA GLU A 55 -13.39 1.49 6.78
C GLU A 55 -12.00 2.10 6.55
N PHE A 56 -11.11 1.38 5.88
CA PHE A 56 -9.80 1.92 5.51
C PHE A 56 -9.93 3.15 4.60
N ARG A 57 -10.79 3.09 3.60
CA ARG A 57 -11.08 4.23 2.72
C ARG A 57 -11.58 5.44 3.54
N ALA A 58 -12.56 5.24 4.42
CA ALA A 58 -13.08 6.30 5.28
C ALA A 58 -12.01 6.88 6.20
N TYR A 59 -11.11 6.03 6.71
CA TYR A 59 -9.95 6.47 7.52
C TYR A 59 -9.03 7.40 6.73
N LEU A 60 -8.67 7.06 5.48
CA LEU A 60 -7.85 7.91 4.64
C LEU A 60 -8.56 9.22 4.28
N GLU A 61 -9.83 9.15 3.89
CA GLU A 61 -10.65 10.34 3.56
C GLU A 61 -10.80 11.27 4.76
N GLY A 62 -10.88 10.74 5.99
CA GLY A 62 -10.87 11.51 7.23
C GLY A 62 -9.54 12.22 7.52
N ASN A 63 -8.45 11.76 6.92
CA ASN A 63 -7.12 12.36 7.01
C ASN A 63 -6.73 13.20 5.77
N ALA A 64 -7.67 13.41 4.84
CA ALA A 64 -7.39 14.18 3.63
C ALA A 64 -7.14 15.70 3.95
N PRO A 65 -6.23 16.37 3.22
CA PRO A 65 -5.46 15.84 2.10
C PRO A 65 -4.29 14.93 2.55
N CYS A 66 -4.18 13.76 1.95
CA CYS A 66 -3.12 12.81 2.28
C CYS A 66 -2.64 12.03 1.04
N VAL A 67 -1.53 11.33 1.21
CA VAL A 67 -0.95 10.46 0.17
C VAL A 67 -0.85 9.04 0.72
N ALA A 68 -1.39 8.07 0.01
CA ALA A 68 -1.33 6.65 0.35
C ALA A 68 -0.47 5.90 -0.69
N TYR A 69 0.59 5.27 -0.23
CA TYR A 69 1.52 4.50 -1.06
C TYR A 69 1.30 3.00 -0.86
N ALA A 70 1.24 2.26 -1.97
CA ALA A 70 1.37 0.81 -1.98
C ALA A 70 2.38 0.36 -3.04
N HIS A 71 2.94 -0.84 -2.91
CA HIS A 71 3.85 -1.39 -3.90
C HIS A 71 3.10 -2.24 -4.92
N ASN A 72 3.04 -1.82 -6.18
CA ASN A 72 2.16 -2.33 -7.21
C ASN A 72 0.68 -1.95 -7.02
N GLY A 73 0.42 -0.97 -6.18
CA GLY A 73 -0.92 -0.57 -5.74
C GLY A 73 -1.81 -0.09 -6.87
N SER A 74 -1.27 0.61 -7.86
CA SER A 74 -2.04 1.11 -9.01
C SER A 74 -2.54 -0.01 -9.94
N ALA A 75 -1.94 -1.20 -9.85
CA ALA A 75 -2.30 -2.37 -10.63
C ALA A 75 -3.07 -3.42 -9.82
N PHE A 76 -3.11 -3.31 -8.48
CA PHE A 76 -3.71 -4.32 -7.62
C PHE A 76 -4.51 -3.70 -6.45
N ASP A 77 -3.85 -3.19 -5.42
CA ASP A 77 -4.47 -2.84 -4.13
C ASP A 77 -5.59 -1.80 -4.25
N VAL A 78 -5.40 -0.78 -5.10
CA VAL A 78 -6.38 0.30 -5.26
C VAL A 78 -7.75 -0.19 -5.75
N PHE A 79 -7.78 -1.30 -6.52
CA PHE A 79 -9.04 -1.86 -7.04
C PHE A 79 -9.91 -2.53 -5.97
N GLY A 80 -9.31 -2.90 -4.85
CA GLY A 80 -10.06 -3.42 -3.69
C GLY A 80 -10.63 -2.32 -2.80
N ILE A 81 -10.12 -1.08 -2.94
CA ILE A 81 -10.48 0.06 -2.09
C ILE A 81 -11.41 1.02 -2.82
N ILE A 82 -11.15 1.28 -4.10
CA ILE A 82 -11.88 2.22 -4.95
C ILE A 82 -12.51 1.48 -6.12
N SER A 83 -13.77 1.75 -6.39
CA SER A 83 -14.46 1.12 -7.53
C SER A 83 -13.82 1.51 -8.85
N LYS A 84 -13.92 0.61 -9.84
CA LYS A 84 -13.37 0.87 -11.19
C LYS A 84 -13.96 2.13 -11.82
N ASP A 85 -15.24 2.38 -11.64
CA ASP A 85 -15.92 3.54 -12.22
C ASP A 85 -15.39 4.84 -11.61
N GLU A 86 -15.14 4.87 -10.30
CA GLU A 86 -14.51 6.02 -9.63
C GLU A 86 -13.08 6.23 -10.12
N LEU A 87 -12.27 5.16 -10.24
CA LEU A 87 -10.89 5.25 -10.75
C LEU A 87 -10.84 5.73 -12.21
N TYR A 88 -11.81 5.33 -13.04
CA TYR A 88 -11.90 5.83 -14.41
C TYR A 88 -12.22 7.32 -14.47
N ALA A 89 -13.09 7.79 -13.59
CA ALA A 89 -13.48 9.21 -13.52
C ALA A 89 -12.45 10.08 -12.77
N ALA A 90 -11.62 9.48 -11.91
CA ALA A 90 -10.69 10.20 -11.05
C ALA A 90 -9.60 10.94 -11.85
N PRO A 91 -9.18 12.12 -11.37
CA PRO A 91 -7.92 12.71 -11.77
C PRO A 91 -6.77 11.72 -11.57
N LYS A 92 -5.86 11.65 -12.55
CA LYS A 92 -4.74 10.72 -12.50
C LYS A 92 -3.50 11.24 -13.20
N ILE A 93 -2.34 10.80 -12.71
CA ILE A 93 -1.06 10.98 -13.40
C ILE A 93 -0.72 9.64 -14.05
N ALA A 94 -0.62 9.61 -15.38
CA ALA A 94 -0.38 8.39 -16.13
C ALA A 94 0.53 8.62 -17.32
N SER A 95 1.22 7.56 -17.77
CA SER A 95 1.98 7.53 -19.03
C SER A 95 1.73 6.21 -19.74
N GLY A 96 1.04 6.25 -20.87
CA GLY A 96 0.55 5.06 -21.56
C GLY A 96 -0.43 4.28 -20.68
N THR A 97 -0.13 3.02 -20.44
CA THR A 97 -0.94 2.14 -19.56
C THR A 97 -0.53 2.19 -18.09
N LYS A 98 0.53 2.93 -17.75
CA LYS A 98 1.02 3.02 -16.37
C LYS A 98 0.37 4.20 -15.67
N VAL A 99 -0.29 3.93 -14.56
CA VAL A 99 -0.84 4.96 -13.67
C VAL A 99 0.08 5.11 -12.47
N PHE A 100 0.55 6.32 -12.23
CA PHE A 100 1.43 6.67 -11.12
C PHE A 100 0.65 7.16 -9.90
N GLU A 101 -0.49 7.78 -10.15
CA GLU A 101 -1.34 8.38 -9.12
C GLU A 101 -2.79 8.39 -9.57
N TYR A 102 -3.70 8.08 -8.63
CA TYR A 102 -5.13 8.43 -8.69
C TYR A 102 -5.43 9.40 -7.56
N GLU A 103 -6.30 10.38 -7.78
CA GLU A 103 -6.80 11.25 -6.71
C GLU A 103 -8.31 11.07 -6.54
N VAL A 104 -8.72 10.60 -5.36
CA VAL A 104 -10.13 10.37 -5.01
C VAL A 104 -10.40 10.99 -3.64
N ASN A 105 -11.37 11.89 -3.55
CA ASN A 105 -11.81 12.53 -2.30
C ASN A 105 -10.66 13.17 -1.48
N GLY A 106 -9.67 13.75 -2.16
CA GLY A 106 -8.50 14.38 -1.52
C GLY A 106 -7.41 13.41 -1.05
N VAL A 107 -7.57 12.11 -1.35
CA VAL A 107 -6.54 11.08 -1.15
C VAL A 107 -5.83 10.82 -2.46
N LYS A 108 -4.50 10.91 -2.45
CA LYS A 108 -3.64 10.55 -3.60
C LYS A 108 -3.10 9.14 -3.40
N TYR A 109 -3.58 8.20 -4.19
CA TYR A 109 -3.11 6.81 -4.21
C TYR A 109 -1.95 6.67 -5.18
N ARG A 110 -0.76 6.36 -4.66
CA ARG A 110 0.49 6.28 -5.43
C ARG A 110 1.11 4.89 -5.40
N ASP A 111 1.82 4.57 -6.48
CA ASP A 111 2.48 3.27 -6.64
C ASP A 111 4.00 3.41 -6.55
N THR A 112 4.59 2.78 -5.53
CA THR A 112 6.05 2.78 -5.35
C THR A 112 6.79 1.92 -6.35
N LYS A 113 6.14 0.95 -7.02
CA LYS A 113 6.77 0.09 -8.04
C LYS A 113 7.25 0.89 -9.24
N HIS A 114 6.65 2.03 -9.53
CA HIS A 114 7.13 2.90 -10.60
C HIS A 114 8.41 3.66 -10.24
N LEU A 115 8.67 3.85 -8.94
CA LEU A 115 9.91 4.43 -8.42
C LEU A 115 10.98 3.35 -8.21
N LEU A 116 10.56 2.18 -7.75
CA LEU A 116 11.39 1.02 -7.43
C LEU A 116 10.86 -0.19 -8.22
N PRO A 117 11.24 -0.36 -9.51
CA PRO A 117 10.66 -1.37 -10.42
C PRO A 117 11.19 -2.78 -10.13
N LEU A 118 11.20 -3.17 -8.88
CA LEU A 118 11.64 -4.46 -8.36
C LEU A 118 10.46 -5.14 -7.65
N ARG A 119 10.61 -6.43 -7.35
CA ARG A 119 9.69 -7.11 -6.43
C ARG A 119 9.87 -6.56 -5.02
N LEU A 120 8.81 -6.48 -4.22
CA LEU A 120 8.89 -5.96 -2.86
C LEU A 120 9.93 -6.69 -2.00
N SER A 121 10.05 -8.01 -2.15
CA SER A 121 11.09 -8.82 -1.49
C SER A 121 12.53 -8.42 -1.87
N GLN A 122 12.75 -7.90 -3.09
CA GLN A 122 14.06 -7.41 -3.52
C GLN A 122 14.33 -6.01 -2.94
N VAL A 123 13.28 -5.17 -2.88
CA VAL A 123 13.35 -3.85 -2.23
C VAL A 123 13.65 -4.03 -0.74
N ALA A 124 12.93 -4.89 -0.04
CA ALA A 124 13.14 -5.21 1.37
C ALA A 124 14.59 -5.63 1.65
N ARG A 125 15.14 -6.56 0.86
CA ARG A 125 16.55 -6.99 0.99
C ARG A 125 17.55 -5.86 0.82
N SER A 126 17.27 -4.88 -0.05
CA SER A 126 18.17 -3.74 -0.27
C SER A 126 18.28 -2.83 0.96
N VAL A 127 17.31 -2.88 1.85
CA VAL A 127 17.30 -2.14 3.12
C VAL A 127 17.47 -3.06 4.34
N SER A 128 17.97 -4.28 4.12
CA SER A 128 18.24 -5.29 5.16
C SER A 128 16.97 -5.73 5.91
N MET A 129 15.84 -5.72 5.24
CA MET A 129 14.58 -6.28 5.72
C MET A 129 14.26 -7.58 4.98
N GLU A 130 13.53 -8.48 5.63
CA GLU A 130 13.00 -9.68 5.01
C GLU A 130 11.48 -9.58 4.94
N LYS A 131 10.93 -9.70 3.73
CA LYS A 131 9.49 -9.93 3.56
C LYS A 131 9.26 -11.44 3.62
N GLY A 132 8.31 -11.87 4.44
CA GLY A 132 7.82 -13.25 4.48
C GLY A 132 7.26 -13.72 3.13
N GLU A 133 6.93 -15.00 3.03
CA GLU A 133 6.19 -15.54 1.88
C GLU A 133 4.69 -15.41 2.15
N THR A 134 3.93 -15.03 1.12
CA THR A 134 2.47 -14.97 1.21
C THR A 134 1.93 -16.36 1.57
N PRO A 135 1.12 -16.50 2.63
CA PRO A 135 0.54 -17.80 2.95
C PRO A 135 -0.26 -18.38 1.79
N GLN A 136 -0.13 -19.68 1.53
CA GLN A 136 -0.67 -20.32 0.34
C GLN A 136 -2.19 -20.17 0.22
N GLU A 137 -2.90 -20.18 1.33
CA GLU A 137 -4.36 -20.02 1.40
C GLU A 137 -4.85 -18.67 0.83
N TYR A 138 -4.05 -17.61 0.93
CA TYR A 138 -4.36 -16.31 0.32
C TYR A 138 -4.18 -16.35 -1.20
N ILE A 139 -3.18 -17.09 -1.69
CA ILE A 139 -2.95 -17.28 -3.12
C ILE A 139 -4.07 -18.12 -3.74
N ASP A 140 -4.43 -19.22 -3.07
CA ASP A 140 -5.43 -20.16 -3.55
C ASP A 140 -6.88 -19.68 -3.35
N GLY A 141 -7.07 -18.60 -2.57
CA GLY A 141 -8.39 -18.08 -2.26
C GLY A 141 -9.21 -19.00 -1.36
N THR A 142 -8.55 -19.72 -0.46
CA THR A 142 -9.19 -20.68 0.47
C THR A 142 -9.20 -20.21 1.91
N VAL A 143 -8.91 -18.92 2.15
CA VAL A 143 -8.91 -18.33 3.48
C VAL A 143 -10.29 -18.46 4.13
N THR A 144 -10.35 -19.10 5.29
CA THR A 144 -11.57 -19.28 6.08
C THR A 144 -11.57 -18.46 7.34
N GLU A 145 -10.39 -18.05 7.82
CA GLU A 145 -10.20 -17.27 9.04
C GLU A 145 -9.01 -16.33 8.89
N ILE A 146 -9.13 -15.12 9.40
CA ILE A 146 -8.03 -14.15 9.43
C ILE A 146 -7.26 -14.37 10.74
N THR A 147 -6.02 -14.82 10.59
CA THR A 147 -5.13 -15.11 11.72
C THR A 147 -4.27 -13.91 12.11
N GLN A 148 -3.76 -13.90 13.33
CA GLN A 148 -2.79 -12.88 13.76
C GLN A 148 -1.52 -12.93 12.90
N GLU A 149 -1.08 -14.12 12.47
CA GLU A 149 0.06 -14.30 11.59
C GLU A 149 -0.13 -13.61 10.23
N ALA A 150 -1.37 -13.65 9.69
CA ALA A 150 -1.70 -12.96 8.45
C ALA A 150 -1.66 -11.43 8.61
N ILE A 151 -2.13 -10.92 9.75
CA ILE A 151 -2.04 -9.50 10.09
C ILE A 151 -0.57 -9.08 10.23
N ASP A 152 0.21 -9.83 10.96
CA ASP A 152 1.65 -9.55 11.16
C ASP A 152 2.40 -9.59 9.82
N TYR A 153 2.05 -10.51 8.92
CA TYR A 153 2.60 -10.57 7.57
C TYR A 153 2.25 -9.33 6.74
N CYS A 154 1.01 -8.86 6.83
CA CYS A 154 0.53 -7.69 6.09
C CYS A 154 1.19 -6.38 6.59
N LEU A 155 1.62 -6.35 7.88
CA LEU A 155 2.30 -5.20 8.50
C LEU A 155 3.82 -5.15 8.21
N LEU A 156 4.40 -6.21 7.66
CA LEU A 156 5.83 -6.28 7.28
C LEU A 156 6.09 -5.65 5.90
#